data_2ecf9a8e8b21f20f16b8a8535ef60e32
#
_entry.id   2ecf9a8e8b21f20f16b8a8535ef60e32
#
_cell.length_a   1.000
_cell.length_b   1.000
_cell.length_c   1.000
_cell.angle_alpha   90.00
_cell.angle_beta   90.00
_cell.angle_gamma   90.00
#
_symmetry.space_group_name_H-M   'P 1'
#
loop_
_entity.id
_entity.type
_entity.pdbx_description
1 polymer ?
#
loop_
_entity_poly.entity_id
_entity_poly.type
_entity_poly.pdbx_seq_one_letter_code
_entity_poly.pdbx_strand_id
1 'polypeptide(L)'
;MLTIRTSRLELIAAAADVTSHEASGAEDWYAPLRVERPETWPPPFNDDASQTWFARRIAREETESGWLLWYVVRRPDTETDRRVLIGNCGFTGAPDARGSVEIGYSLLPAWQRQGYGTELTAALVSWAFSHGRVQRVLAVTYPMLDASIRVLEKNGFQRSCRGADGRSLVFELRRGVFECRRLASCGP
;
A
#
# COMPACT_ATOMS: atom_id res chain seq x y z
N MET A 1 -13.45 -5.93 8.77
CA MET A 1 -12.34 -5.75 7.80
C MET A 1 -11.02 -5.57 8.55
N LEU A 2 -9.93 -6.19 8.08
CA LEU A 2 -8.59 -5.99 8.63
C LEU A 2 -8.16 -4.54 8.42
N THR A 3 -7.60 -3.92 9.46
CA THR A 3 -7.27 -2.49 9.43
C THR A 3 -5.94 -2.22 10.12
N ILE A 4 -5.11 -1.38 9.52
CA ILE A 4 -3.88 -0.84 10.12
C ILE A 4 -4.10 0.64 10.37
N ARG A 5 -3.83 1.11 11.61
CA ARG A 5 -3.93 2.53 11.96
C ARG A 5 -2.56 3.12 12.22
N THR A 6 -2.36 4.33 11.69
CA THR A 6 -1.19 5.16 11.95
C THR A 6 -1.63 6.47 12.61
N SER A 7 -0.73 7.45 12.73
CA SER A 7 -1.08 8.78 13.26
C SER A 7 -2.16 9.47 12.43
N ARG A 8 -2.03 9.45 11.09
CA ARG A 8 -2.92 10.19 10.17
C ARG A 8 -3.72 9.31 9.22
N LEU A 9 -3.40 8.00 9.14
CA LEU A 9 -3.98 7.10 8.15
C LEU A 9 -4.69 5.92 8.80
N GLU A 10 -5.62 5.36 8.04
CA GLU A 10 -6.23 4.06 8.25
C GLU A 10 -6.13 3.30 6.92
N LEU A 11 -5.42 2.17 6.93
CA LEU A 11 -5.33 1.27 5.80
C LEU A 11 -6.36 0.17 6.02
N ILE A 12 -7.28 -0.01 5.09
CA ILE A 12 -8.39 -0.97 5.19
C ILE A 12 -8.19 -2.02 4.12
N ALA A 13 -7.98 -3.28 4.52
CA ALA A 13 -7.86 -4.37 3.57
C ALA A 13 -9.15 -4.51 2.75
N ALA A 14 -9.00 -4.57 1.43
CA ALA A 14 -10.12 -4.63 0.52
C ALA A 14 -10.91 -5.93 0.69
N ALA A 15 -12.22 -5.83 0.68
CA ALA A 15 -13.16 -6.94 0.70
C ALA A 15 -13.73 -7.18 -0.70
N ALA A 16 -14.19 -8.41 -0.97
CA ALA A 16 -14.62 -8.83 -2.30
C ALA A 16 -15.83 -8.03 -2.82
N ASP A 17 -16.76 -7.69 -1.96
CA ASP A 17 -17.92 -6.87 -2.28
C ASP A 17 -17.51 -5.46 -2.74
N VAL A 18 -16.62 -4.80 -1.98
CA VAL A 18 -16.13 -3.46 -2.29
C VAL A 18 -15.38 -3.44 -3.62
N THR A 19 -14.44 -4.37 -3.82
CA THR A 19 -13.64 -4.41 -5.05
C THR A 19 -14.45 -4.80 -6.28
N SER A 20 -15.48 -5.63 -6.13
CA SER A 20 -16.37 -5.99 -7.22
C SER A 20 -17.24 -4.81 -7.64
N HIS A 21 -17.78 -4.04 -6.70
CA HIS A 21 -18.54 -2.82 -6.98
C HIS A 21 -17.64 -1.73 -7.60
N GLU A 22 -16.42 -1.53 -7.08
CA GLU A 22 -15.45 -0.61 -7.66
C GLU A 22 -15.16 -0.96 -9.13
N ALA A 23 -14.83 -2.23 -9.40
CA ALA A 23 -14.51 -2.70 -10.75
C ALA A 23 -15.71 -2.65 -11.73
N SER A 24 -16.94 -2.67 -11.21
CA SER A 24 -18.16 -2.50 -12.03
C SER A 24 -18.54 -1.04 -12.30
N GLY A 25 -17.81 -0.09 -11.68
CA GLY A 25 -18.10 1.34 -11.79
C GLY A 25 -19.32 1.80 -10.98
N ALA A 26 -19.75 1.04 -9.96
CA ALA A 26 -20.87 1.44 -9.11
C ALA A 26 -20.56 2.78 -8.41
N GLU A 27 -21.54 3.70 -8.39
CA GLU A 27 -21.33 5.07 -7.89
C GLU A 27 -21.04 5.12 -6.39
N ASP A 28 -21.54 4.17 -5.62
CA ASP A 28 -21.46 4.11 -4.16
C ASP A 28 -20.52 3.00 -3.64
N TRP A 29 -19.64 2.47 -4.49
CA TRP A 29 -18.73 1.35 -4.15
C TRP A 29 -17.92 1.59 -2.87
N TYR A 30 -17.65 2.83 -2.52
CA TYR A 30 -16.87 3.24 -1.34
C TYR A 30 -17.70 3.33 -0.05
N ALA A 31 -19.04 3.23 -0.12
CA ALA A 31 -19.93 3.37 1.05
C ALA A 31 -19.58 2.43 2.23
N PRO A 32 -19.21 1.15 2.02
CA PRO A 32 -18.82 0.28 3.10
C PRO A 32 -17.57 0.74 3.85
N LEU A 33 -16.72 1.58 3.24
CA LEU A 33 -15.52 2.14 3.86
C LEU A 33 -15.85 3.31 4.80
N ARG A 34 -17.07 3.84 4.75
CA ARG A 34 -17.56 5.01 5.53
C ARG A 34 -16.63 6.21 5.36
N VAL A 35 -16.34 6.56 4.13
CA VAL A 35 -15.47 7.66 3.74
C VAL A 35 -16.22 8.64 2.86
N GLU A 36 -15.73 9.87 2.78
CA GLU A 36 -16.16 10.83 1.79
C GLU A 36 -15.66 10.41 0.40
N ARG A 37 -16.52 10.54 -0.61
CA ARG A 37 -16.16 10.24 -2.01
C ARG A 37 -15.01 11.14 -2.44
N PRO A 38 -13.92 10.62 -2.99
CA PRO A 38 -12.89 11.45 -3.57
C PRO A 38 -13.40 12.10 -4.86
N GLU A 39 -12.99 13.35 -5.11
CA GLU A 39 -13.34 14.06 -6.35
C GLU A 39 -12.85 13.32 -7.60
N THR A 40 -11.71 12.67 -7.48
CA THR A 40 -11.10 11.87 -8.55
C THR A 40 -10.77 10.46 -8.04
N TRP A 41 -11.06 9.46 -8.86
CA TRP A 41 -10.72 8.05 -8.61
C TRP A 41 -10.65 7.31 -9.95
N PRO A 42 -9.76 6.37 -10.15
CA PRO A 42 -8.74 5.86 -9.22
C PRO A 42 -7.48 6.73 -9.15
N PRO A 43 -6.57 6.46 -8.19
CA PRO A 43 -5.28 7.13 -8.16
C PRO A 43 -4.39 6.72 -9.36
N PRO A 44 -3.36 7.51 -9.71
CA PRO A 44 -2.49 7.23 -10.86
C PRO A 44 -1.94 5.79 -10.88
N PHE A 45 -1.76 5.24 -12.07
CA PHE A 45 -1.28 3.86 -12.30
C PHE A 45 -2.23 2.73 -11.82
N ASN A 46 -3.48 3.06 -11.49
CA ASN A 46 -4.53 2.11 -11.17
C ASN A 46 -5.64 2.19 -12.21
N ASP A 47 -5.41 1.58 -13.34
CA ASP A 47 -6.37 1.48 -14.43
C ASP A 47 -7.43 0.37 -14.19
N ASP A 48 -8.40 0.28 -15.08
CA ASP A 48 -9.47 -0.72 -15.02
C ASP A 48 -8.91 -2.15 -15.02
N ALA A 49 -7.78 -2.38 -15.69
CA ALA A 49 -7.15 -3.69 -15.73
C ALA A 49 -6.60 -4.07 -14.34
N SER A 50 -5.95 -3.14 -13.66
CA SER A 50 -5.45 -3.31 -12.29
C SER A 50 -6.59 -3.54 -11.30
N GLN A 51 -7.66 -2.75 -11.37
CA GLN A 51 -8.85 -2.91 -10.52
C GLN A 51 -9.50 -4.29 -10.73
N THR A 52 -9.71 -4.68 -11.98
CA THR A 52 -10.27 -5.99 -12.34
C THR A 52 -9.38 -7.14 -11.84
N TRP A 53 -8.06 -6.99 -11.94
CA TRP A 53 -7.09 -7.99 -11.48
C TRP A 53 -7.20 -8.21 -9.96
N PHE A 54 -7.22 -7.13 -9.17
CA PHE A 54 -7.40 -7.22 -7.73
C PHE A 54 -8.77 -7.81 -7.36
N ALA A 55 -9.85 -7.30 -7.96
CA ALA A 55 -11.21 -7.78 -7.68
C ALA A 55 -11.34 -9.29 -7.90
N ARG A 56 -10.82 -9.82 -9.02
CA ARG A 56 -10.84 -11.25 -9.33
C ARG A 56 -10.06 -12.08 -8.31
N ARG A 57 -8.88 -11.64 -7.90
CA ARG A 57 -8.04 -12.38 -6.95
C ARG A 57 -8.63 -12.38 -5.56
N ILE A 58 -9.19 -11.25 -5.12
CA ILE A 58 -9.86 -11.13 -3.83
C ILE A 58 -11.12 -11.98 -3.79
N ALA A 59 -11.94 -11.95 -4.86
CA ALA A 59 -13.17 -12.75 -4.96
C ALA A 59 -12.92 -14.26 -4.96
N ARG A 60 -11.76 -14.71 -5.44
CA ARG A 60 -11.35 -16.11 -5.45
C ARG A 60 -10.66 -16.56 -4.16
N GLU A 61 -10.48 -15.65 -3.20
CA GLU A 61 -9.75 -15.92 -1.98
C GLU A 61 -8.37 -16.57 -2.23
N GLU A 62 -7.69 -16.14 -3.31
CA GLU A 62 -6.39 -16.72 -3.73
C GLU A 62 -5.28 -16.56 -2.68
N THR A 63 -5.51 -15.72 -1.67
CA THR A 63 -4.58 -15.51 -0.57
C THR A 63 -5.32 -15.06 0.69
N GLU A 64 -4.67 -15.20 1.84
CA GLU A 64 -5.17 -14.68 3.11
C GLU A 64 -5.42 -13.17 3.03
N SER A 65 -6.44 -12.70 3.75
CA SER A 65 -6.77 -11.26 3.82
C SER A 65 -5.54 -10.42 4.20
N GLY A 66 -5.38 -9.32 3.51
CA GLY A 66 -4.28 -8.37 3.72
C GLY A 66 -3.09 -8.54 2.77
N TRP A 67 -2.98 -9.64 2.00
CA TRP A 67 -1.89 -9.84 1.04
C TRP A 67 -2.20 -9.34 -0.38
N LEU A 68 -3.23 -8.50 -0.53
CA LEU A 68 -3.57 -7.86 -1.79
C LEU A 68 -3.81 -6.36 -1.57
N LEU A 69 -4.95 -5.84 -2.02
CA LEU A 69 -5.29 -4.43 -2.01
C LEU A 69 -5.70 -3.92 -0.62
N TRP A 70 -5.28 -2.69 -0.31
CA TRP A 70 -5.73 -1.89 0.83
C TRP A 70 -6.13 -0.50 0.36
N TYR A 71 -7.23 0.00 0.85
CA TYR A 71 -7.65 1.39 0.68
C TYR A 71 -6.96 2.26 1.72
N VAL A 72 -6.46 3.42 1.29
CA VAL A 72 -5.79 4.40 2.16
C VAL A 72 -6.75 5.52 2.49
N VAL A 73 -7.14 5.59 3.75
CA VAL A 73 -8.06 6.60 4.28
C VAL A 73 -7.30 7.56 5.17
N ARG A 74 -7.42 8.86 4.89
CA ARG A 74 -6.98 9.91 5.82
C ARG A 74 -7.96 9.99 6.97
N ARG A 75 -7.44 9.92 8.17
CA ARG A 75 -8.24 10.09 9.40
C ARG A 75 -8.54 11.57 9.62
N PRO A 76 -9.68 11.92 10.22
CA PRO A 76 -9.98 13.28 10.57
C PRO A 76 -9.00 13.81 11.63
N ASP A 77 -8.60 15.07 11.49
CA ASP A 77 -7.74 15.76 12.46
C ASP A 77 -8.58 16.43 13.57
N THR A 78 -9.87 16.69 13.29
CA THR A 78 -10.84 17.31 14.21
C THR A 78 -12.18 16.58 14.14
N GLU A 79 -13.09 16.85 15.10
CA GLU A 79 -14.43 16.25 15.12
C GLU A 79 -15.30 16.67 13.91
N THR A 80 -15.02 17.84 13.32
CA THR A 80 -15.74 18.35 12.15
C THR A 80 -15.14 17.89 10.81
N ASP A 81 -13.94 17.36 10.83
CA ASP A 81 -13.26 16.84 9.66
C ASP A 81 -13.78 15.43 9.32
N ARG A 82 -13.59 15.01 8.08
CA ARG A 82 -14.11 13.74 7.58
C ARG A 82 -13.01 12.75 7.23
N ARG A 83 -13.39 11.48 7.25
CA ARG A 83 -12.56 10.40 6.70
C ARG A 83 -12.59 10.49 5.18
N VAL A 84 -11.44 10.63 4.56
CA VAL A 84 -11.30 10.81 3.12
C VAL A 84 -10.48 9.69 2.52
N LEU A 85 -10.99 9.07 1.45
CA LEU A 85 -10.24 8.09 0.67
C LEU A 85 -9.21 8.83 -0.20
N ILE A 86 -7.92 8.56 0.03
CA ILE A 86 -6.82 9.31 -0.58
C ILE A 86 -5.92 8.48 -1.50
N GLY A 87 -6.15 7.18 -1.59
CA GLY A 87 -5.37 6.30 -2.44
C GLY A 87 -5.54 4.84 -2.10
N ASN A 88 -4.67 4.04 -2.66
CA ASN A 88 -4.57 2.61 -2.36
C ASN A 88 -3.11 2.16 -2.21
N CYS A 89 -2.93 1.00 -1.63
CA CYS A 89 -1.64 0.36 -1.45
C CYS A 89 -1.86 -1.15 -1.29
N GLY A 90 -0.79 -1.90 -1.13
CA GLY A 90 -0.93 -3.33 -0.83
C GLY A 90 0.24 -4.17 -1.32
N PHE A 91 -0.07 -5.42 -1.58
CA PHE A 91 0.88 -6.43 -2.00
C PHE A 91 0.43 -7.09 -3.31
N THR A 92 1.38 -7.64 -4.06
CA THR A 92 1.06 -8.43 -5.25
C THR A 92 0.64 -9.86 -4.93
N GLY A 93 0.72 -10.25 -3.66
CA GLY A 93 0.35 -11.56 -3.14
C GLY A 93 1.01 -11.87 -1.79
N ALA A 94 0.70 -13.05 -1.25
CA ALA A 94 1.34 -13.59 -0.05
C ALA A 94 2.85 -13.86 -0.29
N PRO A 95 3.63 -14.02 0.79
CA PRO A 95 5.07 -14.30 0.67
C PRO A 95 5.35 -15.54 -0.17
N ASP A 96 6.30 -15.42 -1.07
CA ASP A 96 6.82 -16.56 -1.85
C ASP A 96 7.59 -17.57 -0.96
N ALA A 97 8.06 -18.65 -1.56
CA ALA A 97 8.83 -19.71 -0.87
C ALA A 97 10.14 -19.19 -0.23
N ARG A 98 10.63 -18.01 -0.65
CA ARG A 98 11.82 -17.36 -0.11
C ARG A 98 11.48 -16.28 0.93
N GLY A 99 10.20 -16.13 1.28
CA GLY A 99 9.72 -15.11 2.19
C GLY A 99 9.74 -13.69 1.61
N SER A 100 9.64 -13.54 0.29
CA SER A 100 9.60 -12.24 -0.36
C SER A 100 8.17 -11.82 -0.62
N VAL A 101 7.87 -10.55 -0.38
CA VAL A 101 6.61 -9.88 -0.78
C VAL A 101 6.95 -8.62 -1.55
N GLU A 102 6.10 -8.25 -2.50
CA GLU A 102 6.23 -7.00 -3.24
C GLU A 102 5.10 -6.06 -2.88
N ILE A 103 5.44 -4.79 -2.55
CA ILE A 103 4.48 -3.74 -2.24
C ILE A 103 4.30 -2.78 -3.41
N GLY A 104 3.08 -2.25 -3.51
CA GLY A 104 2.74 -1.13 -4.37
C GLY A 104 1.88 -0.11 -3.63
N TYR A 105 1.89 1.12 -4.07
CA TYR A 105 1.04 2.18 -3.54
C TYR A 105 0.83 3.30 -4.55
N SER A 106 -0.32 3.93 -4.47
CA SER A 106 -0.61 5.16 -5.20
C SER A 106 -1.53 6.06 -4.39
N LEU A 107 -1.26 7.36 -4.44
CA LEU A 107 -2.05 8.40 -3.80
C LEU A 107 -2.63 9.34 -4.86
N LEU A 108 -3.84 9.82 -4.62
CA LEU A 108 -4.46 10.88 -5.41
C LEU A 108 -3.57 12.12 -5.43
N PRO A 109 -3.46 12.85 -6.57
CA PRO A 109 -2.54 13.98 -6.71
C PRO A 109 -2.65 15.03 -5.61
N ALA A 110 -3.86 15.35 -5.17
CA ALA A 110 -4.12 16.32 -4.10
C ALA A 110 -3.50 15.91 -2.74
N TRP A 111 -3.19 14.62 -2.54
CA TRP A 111 -2.67 14.07 -1.28
C TRP A 111 -1.19 13.66 -1.35
N GLN A 112 -0.54 13.94 -2.47
CA GLN A 112 0.89 13.68 -2.63
C GLN A 112 1.74 14.76 -1.94
N ARG A 113 3.03 14.46 -1.73
CA ARG A 113 4.05 15.38 -1.16
C ARG A 113 3.77 15.89 0.26
N GLN A 114 2.85 15.26 1.00
CA GLN A 114 2.46 15.57 2.38
C GLN A 114 2.96 14.53 3.40
N GLY A 115 3.82 13.61 2.96
CA GLY A 115 4.39 12.55 3.83
C GLY A 115 3.52 11.29 3.94
N TYR A 116 2.31 11.27 3.42
CA TYR A 116 1.42 10.10 3.48
C TYR A 116 2.01 8.85 2.82
N GLY A 117 2.71 9.00 1.70
CA GLY A 117 3.39 7.87 1.06
C GLY A 117 4.44 7.21 1.96
N THR A 118 5.21 8.00 2.69
CA THR A 118 6.20 7.48 3.66
C THR A 118 5.51 6.76 4.82
N GLU A 119 4.43 7.34 5.35
CA GLU A 119 3.68 6.79 6.48
C GLU A 119 2.98 5.47 6.14
N LEU A 120 2.28 5.41 5.00
CA LEU A 120 1.61 4.18 4.55
C LEU A 120 2.63 3.06 4.26
N THR A 121 3.76 3.39 3.65
CA THR A 121 4.82 2.41 3.35
C THR A 121 5.41 1.84 4.65
N ALA A 122 5.67 2.68 5.65
CA ALA A 122 6.12 2.24 6.97
C ALA A 122 5.11 1.28 7.63
N ALA A 123 3.82 1.59 7.52
CA ALA A 123 2.74 0.77 8.06
C ALA A 123 2.65 -0.60 7.38
N LEU A 124 2.67 -0.64 6.03
CA LEU A 124 2.66 -1.88 5.27
C LEU A 124 3.88 -2.76 5.57
N VAL A 125 5.06 -2.17 5.61
CA VAL A 125 6.31 -2.86 5.94
C VAL A 125 6.26 -3.46 7.34
N SER A 126 5.79 -2.67 8.32
CA SER A 126 5.64 -3.15 9.70
C SER A 126 4.65 -4.31 9.79
N TRP A 127 3.53 -4.21 9.08
CA TRP A 127 2.54 -5.28 9.00
C TRP A 127 3.12 -6.54 8.33
N ALA A 128 3.81 -6.39 7.21
CA ALA A 128 4.45 -7.52 6.53
C ALA A 128 5.45 -8.24 7.45
N PHE A 129 6.34 -7.49 8.11
CA PHE A 129 7.32 -8.09 9.02
C PHE A 129 6.75 -8.58 10.34
N SER A 130 5.51 -8.27 10.70
CA SER A 130 4.83 -8.93 11.82
C SER A 130 4.56 -10.42 11.55
N HIS A 131 4.57 -10.83 10.27
CA HIS A 131 4.47 -12.22 9.85
C HIS A 131 5.87 -12.84 9.76
N GLY A 132 6.15 -13.84 10.61
CA GLY A 132 7.49 -14.46 10.71
C GLY A 132 8.02 -15.05 9.40
N ARG A 133 7.15 -15.43 8.48
CA ARG A 133 7.50 -15.96 7.15
C ARG A 133 8.09 -14.92 6.19
N VAL A 134 7.86 -13.60 6.41
CA VAL A 134 8.40 -12.56 5.54
C VAL A 134 9.86 -12.29 5.90
N GLN A 135 10.75 -12.43 4.94
CA GLN A 135 12.21 -12.19 5.09
C GLN A 135 12.64 -10.89 4.41
N ARG A 136 11.91 -10.47 3.38
CA ARG A 136 12.18 -9.24 2.65
C ARG A 136 10.93 -8.66 2.00
N VAL A 137 10.91 -7.35 1.90
CA VAL A 137 9.90 -6.58 1.17
C VAL A 137 10.57 -5.97 -0.05
N LEU A 138 9.97 -6.16 -1.22
CA LEU A 138 10.40 -5.61 -2.50
C LEU A 138 9.45 -4.48 -2.90
N ALA A 139 9.96 -3.55 -3.69
CA ALA A 139 9.15 -2.52 -4.35
C ALA A 139 9.75 -2.22 -5.72
N VAL A 140 8.89 -2.08 -6.72
CA VAL A 140 9.30 -1.73 -8.08
C VAL A 140 8.84 -0.31 -8.38
N THR A 141 9.74 0.50 -8.93
CA THR A 141 9.45 1.88 -9.35
C THR A 141 10.23 2.23 -10.61
N TYR A 142 10.01 3.42 -11.16
CA TYR A 142 10.71 3.89 -12.35
C TYR A 142 11.64 5.07 -12.04
N PRO A 143 12.74 5.25 -12.80
CA PRO A 143 13.71 6.32 -12.56
C PRO A 143 13.12 7.73 -12.54
N MET A 144 12.02 7.98 -13.27
CA MET A 144 11.33 9.26 -13.32
C MET A 144 10.40 9.51 -12.12
N LEU A 145 10.17 8.53 -11.27
CA LEU A 145 9.28 8.64 -10.11
C LEU A 145 10.06 8.99 -8.84
N ASP A 146 10.73 10.15 -8.83
CA ASP A 146 11.55 10.62 -7.71
C ASP A 146 10.83 10.59 -6.36
N ALA A 147 9.52 10.89 -6.35
CA ALA A 147 8.74 10.86 -5.11
C ALA A 147 8.65 9.44 -4.53
N SER A 148 8.46 8.43 -5.38
CA SER A 148 8.44 7.02 -4.98
C SER A 148 9.80 6.57 -4.48
N ILE A 149 10.89 6.91 -5.19
CA ILE A 149 12.26 6.60 -4.78
C ILE A 149 12.53 7.15 -3.38
N ARG A 150 12.23 8.44 -3.13
CA ARG A 150 12.40 9.07 -1.81
C ARG A 150 11.57 8.42 -0.70
N VAL A 151 10.36 7.97 -1.01
CA VAL A 151 9.51 7.24 -0.05
C VAL A 151 10.18 5.93 0.35
N LEU A 152 10.69 5.16 -0.62
CA LEU A 152 11.37 3.89 -0.38
C LEU A 152 12.65 4.10 0.44
N GLU A 153 13.51 5.04 0.05
CA GLU A 153 14.76 5.37 0.77
C GLU A 153 14.51 5.80 2.21
N LYS A 154 13.52 6.67 2.46
CA LYS A 154 13.12 7.09 3.82
C LYS A 154 12.67 5.90 4.68
N ASN A 155 12.05 4.90 4.09
CA ASN A 155 11.66 3.67 4.77
C ASN A 155 12.80 2.64 4.90
N GLY A 156 14.00 2.96 4.40
CA GLY A 156 15.18 2.12 4.56
C GLY A 156 15.35 1.08 3.47
N PHE A 157 14.58 1.16 2.41
CA PHE A 157 14.81 0.35 1.23
C PHE A 157 16.12 0.73 0.55
N GLN A 158 16.81 -0.26 0.06
CA GLN A 158 18.02 -0.10 -0.73
C GLN A 158 17.76 -0.54 -2.16
N ARG A 159 18.34 0.16 -3.13
CA ARG A 159 18.26 -0.23 -4.52
C ARG A 159 19.04 -1.53 -4.72
N SER A 160 18.38 -2.56 -5.26
CA SER A 160 18.93 -3.89 -5.44
C SER A 160 19.42 -4.10 -6.89
N CYS A 161 18.52 -3.98 -7.86
CA CYS A 161 18.85 -4.23 -9.27
C CYS A 161 17.94 -3.41 -10.20
N ARG A 162 18.12 -3.58 -11.51
CA ARG A 162 17.13 -3.20 -12.52
C ARG A 162 16.08 -4.31 -12.62
N GLY A 163 14.84 -3.92 -12.90
CA GLY A 163 13.77 -4.89 -13.17
C GLY A 163 14.02 -5.67 -14.46
N ALA A 164 13.29 -6.75 -14.63
CA ALA A 164 13.39 -7.63 -15.81
C ALA A 164 13.09 -6.91 -17.13
N ASP A 165 12.33 -5.82 -17.09
CA ASP A 165 12.03 -4.93 -18.23
C ASP A 165 13.20 -4.01 -18.62
N GLY A 166 14.31 -4.03 -17.86
CA GLY A 166 15.48 -3.17 -18.02
C GLY A 166 15.24 -1.68 -17.75
N ARG A 167 14.02 -1.27 -17.43
CA ARG A 167 13.58 0.12 -17.27
C ARG A 167 13.24 0.47 -15.82
N SER A 168 12.64 -0.46 -15.09
CA SER A 168 12.27 -0.27 -13.69
C SER A 168 13.47 -0.46 -12.75
N LEU A 169 13.31 0.04 -11.53
CA LEU A 169 14.24 -0.09 -10.41
C LEU A 169 13.59 -0.97 -9.36
N VAL A 170 14.33 -1.96 -8.88
CA VAL A 170 13.91 -2.82 -7.77
C VAL A 170 14.58 -2.35 -6.50
N PHE A 171 13.78 -2.08 -5.48
CA PHE A 171 14.21 -1.77 -4.13
C PHE A 171 13.88 -2.92 -3.19
N GLU A 172 14.73 -3.13 -2.20
CA GLU A 172 14.60 -4.22 -1.23
C GLU A 172 14.79 -3.69 0.19
N LEU A 173 13.97 -4.17 1.12
CA LEU A 173 14.18 -4.01 2.56
C LEU A 173 14.17 -5.40 3.21
N ARG A 174 15.28 -5.79 3.82
CA ARG A 174 15.41 -7.08 4.52
C ARG A 174 14.99 -6.96 5.98
N ARG A 175 14.45 -8.03 6.54
CA ARG A 175 14.01 -8.12 7.93
C ARG A 175 15.09 -7.63 8.90
N GLY A 176 16.32 -8.11 8.81
CA GLY A 176 17.39 -7.70 9.73
C GLY A 176 17.68 -6.20 9.71
N VAL A 177 17.64 -5.57 8.52
CA VAL A 177 17.81 -4.11 8.40
C VAL A 177 16.65 -3.37 9.06
N PHE A 178 15.43 -3.84 8.86
CA PHE A 178 14.22 -3.26 9.47
C PHE A 178 14.28 -3.35 11.01
N GLU A 179 14.63 -4.50 11.56
CA GLU A 179 14.75 -4.73 13.00
C GLU A 179 15.82 -3.86 13.64
N CYS A 180 17.01 -3.76 13.02
CA CYS A 180 18.08 -2.86 13.49
C CYS A 180 17.62 -1.39 13.53
N ARG A 181 16.90 -0.91 12.51
CA ARG A 181 16.39 0.47 12.47
C ARG A 181 15.35 0.73 13.56
N ARG A 182 14.47 -0.24 13.83
CA ARG A 182 13.49 -0.12 14.93
C ARG A 182 14.18 -0.01 16.28
N LEU A 183 15.19 -0.81 16.54
CA LEU A 183 15.95 -0.73 17.79
C LEU A 183 16.66 0.62 17.95
N ALA A 184 17.24 1.14 16.86
CA ALA A 184 17.91 2.44 16.88
C ALA A 184 16.94 3.63 17.11
N SER A 185 15.67 3.50 16.72
CA SER A 185 14.63 4.53 16.95
C SER A 185 13.95 4.43 18.32
N CYS A 186 14.19 3.36 19.08
CA CYS A 186 13.69 3.14 20.45
C CYS A 186 14.79 3.36 21.53
N GLY A 187 15.94 3.95 21.17
CA GLY A 187 16.99 4.34 22.10
C GLY A 187 16.53 5.44 23.07
N PRO A 188 17.16 5.53 24.25
CA PRO A 188 16.65 6.19 25.46
C PRO A 188 16.32 7.64 25.29
#